data_19c8feb1130df7138578ea82340d9738
#
_entry.id   19c8feb1130df7138578ea82340d9738
#
_cell.length_a   1.000
_cell.length_b   1.000
_cell.length_c   1.000
_cell.angle_alpha   90.00
_cell.angle_beta   90.00
_cell.angle_gamma   90.00
#
_symmetry.space_group_name_H-M   'P 1'
#
loop_
_entity.id
_entity.type
_entity.pdbx_description
1 polymer ?
#
loop_
_entity_poly.entity_id
_entity_poly.type
_entity_poly.pdbx_seq_one_letter_code
_entity_poly.pdbx_strand_id
1 'polypeptide(L)'
;MKDSGIEWIGEIPDDWRIIRNKNAFTCSKELVGEKSELTQLLSLTTRGIKKKDINNAEGKLPESFDTYQFVKENDLVMCLFDLDCSAVFSGISPYNGMISPAYRVLSCKKCMEPKYADYWFQYISDGRKFNHYAKNIRYTLSYEEFSALPLLLPERNEQRRIADYLDRKCSQIDTIIARQQEVIEKLKAYKLSVITEAVTKGLNPDVPMKDSRVEWIGEVPGNWTKVKLKNICQFINGDRSSNYPSPNEYVDNGIPFLGADSLCGRYVDVTQSKKITKEKYHSMGGAKIQKWDILYTLRGSTIGKN
;
A
#
# COMPACT_ATOMS: atom_id res chain seq x y z
N MET A 1 -25.37 -29.87 -0.78
CA MET A 1 -25.18 -28.49 -0.28
C MET A 1 -26.36 -28.12 0.61
N LYS A 2 -26.13 -27.35 1.66
CA LYS A 2 -27.16 -26.80 2.55
C LYS A 2 -26.95 -25.33 2.79
N ASP A 3 -28.03 -24.60 3.04
CA ASP A 3 -27.94 -23.19 3.42
C ASP A 3 -27.20 -23.05 4.76
N SER A 4 -26.21 -22.15 4.81
CA SER A 4 -25.47 -21.84 6.01
C SER A 4 -26.27 -20.99 7.01
N GLY A 5 -27.36 -20.39 6.62
CA GLY A 5 -28.08 -19.37 7.41
C GLY A 5 -27.29 -18.09 7.65
N ILE A 6 -26.17 -17.89 6.92
CA ILE A 6 -25.32 -16.71 6.98
C ILE A 6 -25.34 -16.07 5.60
N GLU A 7 -26.00 -14.91 5.46
CA GLU A 7 -26.30 -14.25 4.19
C GLU A 7 -25.08 -14.11 3.24
N TRP A 8 -23.95 -13.72 3.78
CA TRP A 8 -22.74 -13.50 2.98
C TRP A 8 -21.91 -14.77 2.70
N ILE A 9 -22.33 -15.95 3.18
CA ILE A 9 -21.71 -17.25 2.88
C ILE A 9 -22.56 -18.03 1.86
N GLY A 10 -23.88 -18.02 2.01
CA GLY A 10 -24.79 -18.80 1.20
C GLY A 10 -24.74 -20.29 1.52
N GLU A 11 -24.65 -21.14 0.49
CA GLU A 11 -24.62 -22.62 0.63
C GLU A 11 -23.25 -23.16 1.00
N ILE A 12 -23.24 -24.19 1.83
CA ILE A 12 -22.05 -24.93 2.28
C ILE A 12 -22.24 -26.45 2.07
N PRO A 13 -21.19 -27.26 2.06
CA PRO A 13 -21.27 -28.71 2.07
C PRO A 13 -22.13 -29.23 3.23
N ASP A 14 -22.90 -30.30 2.98
CA ASP A 14 -23.86 -30.85 3.95
C ASP A 14 -23.20 -31.31 5.25
N ASP A 15 -21.97 -31.82 5.16
CA ASP A 15 -21.14 -32.36 6.25
C ASP A 15 -20.46 -31.23 7.07
N TRP A 16 -20.39 -30.00 6.56
CA TRP A 16 -19.80 -28.89 7.32
C TRP A 16 -20.72 -28.46 8.46
N ARG A 17 -20.14 -28.17 9.60
CA ARG A 17 -20.85 -27.66 10.77
C ARG A 17 -20.69 -26.16 10.90
N ILE A 18 -21.67 -25.51 11.50
CA ILE A 18 -21.59 -24.11 11.92
C ILE A 18 -21.51 -24.11 13.44
N ILE A 19 -20.50 -23.50 13.97
CA ILE A 19 -20.31 -23.38 15.42
C ILE A 19 -20.06 -21.92 15.78
N ARG A 20 -20.07 -21.59 17.06
CA ARG A 20 -19.66 -20.27 17.54
C ARG A 20 -18.16 -20.24 17.81
N ASN A 21 -17.51 -19.07 17.63
CA ASN A 21 -16.08 -18.89 17.87
C ASN A 21 -15.63 -19.40 19.25
N LYS A 22 -16.43 -19.19 20.31
CA LYS A 22 -16.14 -19.71 21.65
C LYS A 22 -15.97 -21.22 21.72
N ASN A 23 -16.53 -21.97 20.78
CA ASN A 23 -16.41 -23.44 20.74
C ASN A 23 -15.13 -23.88 20.03
N ALA A 24 -14.52 -23.03 19.20
CA ALA A 24 -13.29 -23.30 18.45
C ALA A 24 -12.03 -22.72 19.11
N PHE A 25 -12.17 -21.66 19.88
CA PHE A 25 -11.05 -20.93 20.46
C PHE A 25 -11.14 -20.78 21.97
N THR A 26 -9.98 -20.59 22.59
CA THR A 26 -9.80 -20.17 23.99
C THR A 26 -9.05 -18.87 23.98
N CYS A 27 -9.57 -17.81 24.62
CA CYS A 27 -8.86 -16.55 24.77
C CYS A 27 -7.86 -16.63 25.91
N SER A 28 -6.59 -16.45 25.62
CA SER A 28 -5.56 -16.31 26.63
C SER A 28 -5.57 -14.91 27.22
N LYS A 29 -5.28 -14.80 28.52
CA LYS A 29 -5.05 -13.54 29.23
C LYS A 29 -3.79 -13.62 30.10
N GLU A 30 -2.87 -14.50 29.74
CA GLU A 30 -1.62 -14.69 30.47
C GLU A 30 -0.73 -13.46 30.23
N LEU A 31 -0.47 -12.68 31.29
CA LEU A 31 0.37 -11.50 31.23
C LEU A 31 1.85 -11.88 31.37
N VAL A 32 2.70 -11.11 30.71
CA VAL A 32 4.16 -11.36 30.71
C VAL A 32 4.77 -10.96 32.06
N GLY A 33 4.31 -9.88 32.69
CA GLY A 33 4.83 -9.38 33.96
C GLY A 33 6.35 -9.19 33.94
N GLU A 34 7.02 -9.63 34.98
CA GLU A 34 8.48 -9.53 35.17
C GLU A 34 9.31 -10.23 34.06
N LYS A 35 8.69 -11.11 33.24
CA LYS A 35 9.37 -11.78 32.12
C LYS A 35 9.44 -10.93 30.87
N SER A 36 8.96 -9.69 30.91
CA SER A 36 8.88 -8.80 29.74
C SER A 36 10.25 -8.55 29.09
N GLU A 37 11.31 -8.38 29.88
CA GLU A 37 12.67 -8.17 29.39
C GLU A 37 13.26 -9.36 28.62
N LEU A 38 12.81 -10.58 28.93
CA LEU A 38 13.27 -11.83 28.33
C LEU A 38 12.35 -12.32 27.19
N THR A 39 11.25 -11.62 26.95
CA THR A 39 10.22 -12.06 26.02
C THR A 39 10.27 -11.25 24.72
N GLN A 40 10.34 -11.91 23.57
CA GLN A 40 10.38 -11.27 22.26
C GLN A 40 9.12 -10.46 22.00
N LEU A 41 9.26 -9.19 21.73
CA LEU A 41 8.15 -8.33 21.30
C LEU A 41 7.71 -8.72 19.88
N LEU A 42 6.39 -8.90 19.73
CA LEU A 42 5.74 -9.21 18.46
C LEU A 42 4.85 -8.05 18.02
N SER A 43 4.61 -7.96 16.72
CA SER A 43 3.74 -6.97 16.11
C SER A 43 2.85 -7.63 15.06
N LEU A 44 1.56 -7.35 15.09
CA LEU A 44 0.60 -7.71 14.04
C LEU A 44 0.74 -6.71 12.89
N THR A 45 1.05 -7.21 11.70
CA THR A 45 1.26 -6.40 10.50
C THR A 45 0.44 -6.95 9.33
N THR A 46 0.31 -6.18 8.24
CA THR A 46 -0.32 -6.63 6.98
C THR A 46 0.34 -7.84 6.34
N ARG A 47 1.53 -8.21 6.84
CA ARG A 47 2.28 -9.40 6.40
C ARG A 47 2.37 -10.46 7.50
N GLY A 48 1.38 -10.53 8.39
CA GLY A 48 1.34 -11.44 9.53
C GLY A 48 2.10 -10.93 10.76
N ILE A 49 2.32 -11.84 11.71
CA ILE A 49 3.04 -11.52 12.95
C ILE A 49 4.54 -11.49 12.70
N LYS A 50 5.19 -10.42 13.15
CA LYS A 50 6.65 -10.21 13.04
C LYS A 50 7.28 -9.93 14.39
N LYS A 51 8.54 -10.31 14.53
CA LYS A 51 9.39 -9.87 15.64
C LYS A 51 9.66 -8.37 15.50
N LYS A 52 9.53 -7.63 16.59
CA LYS A 52 9.85 -6.21 16.68
C LYS A 52 11.07 -6.01 17.56
N ASP A 53 12.04 -5.24 17.07
CA ASP A 53 13.19 -4.82 17.88
C ASP A 53 12.77 -3.64 18.75
N ILE A 54 12.92 -3.81 20.07
CA ILE A 54 12.59 -2.77 21.06
C ILE A 54 13.53 -1.57 20.93
N ASN A 55 14.81 -1.82 20.60
CA ASN A 55 15.83 -0.77 20.52
C ASN A 55 15.73 0.08 19.24
N ASN A 56 15.06 -0.42 18.23
CA ASN A 56 14.93 0.25 16.91
C ASN A 56 13.48 0.32 16.44
N ALA A 57 12.55 0.46 17.39
CA ALA A 57 11.12 0.44 17.10
C ALA A 57 10.63 1.80 16.59
N GLU A 58 10.09 1.83 15.38
CA GLU A 58 9.28 2.95 14.90
C GLU A 58 8.00 3.07 15.74
N GLY A 59 7.73 4.27 16.24
CA GLY A 59 6.54 4.61 17.03
C GLY A 59 6.78 4.68 18.55
N LYS A 60 5.73 5.06 19.29
CA LYS A 60 5.78 5.16 20.75
C LYS A 60 5.80 3.76 21.36
N LEU A 61 6.82 3.48 22.16
CA LEU A 61 6.87 2.33 23.05
C LEU A 61 6.26 2.71 24.41
N PRO A 62 5.63 1.76 25.12
CA PRO A 62 5.18 1.99 26.48
C PRO A 62 6.39 2.08 27.44
N GLU A 63 6.17 2.64 28.61
CA GLU A 63 7.19 2.70 29.68
C GLU A 63 7.50 1.32 30.27
N SER A 64 6.52 0.39 30.26
CA SER A 64 6.66 -0.99 30.68
C SER A 64 5.86 -1.92 29.78
N PHE A 65 6.35 -3.14 29.60
CA PHE A 65 5.68 -4.23 28.88
C PHE A 65 4.98 -5.24 29.80
N ASP A 66 4.92 -5.03 31.12
CA ASP A 66 4.40 -5.98 32.09
C ASP A 66 2.92 -6.35 31.86
N THR A 67 2.17 -5.43 31.24
CA THR A 67 0.77 -5.63 30.88
C THR A 67 0.57 -6.35 29.54
N TYR A 68 1.66 -6.65 28.82
CA TYR A 68 1.59 -7.37 27.56
C TYR A 68 1.20 -8.82 27.77
N GLN A 69 0.69 -9.45 26.74
CA GLN A 69 0.17 -10.83 26.79
C GLN A 69 1.15 -11.78 26.13
N PHE A 70 1.32 -12.98 26.69
CA PHE A 70 2.03 -14.06 26.02
C PHE A 70 1.30 -14.49 24.76
N VAL A 71 2.08 -14.76 23.73
CA VAL A 71 1.66 -15.37 22.47
C VAL A 71 2.52 -16.62 22.26
N LYS A 72 1.90 -17.75 21.96
CA LYS A 72 2.57 -18.99 21.62
C LYS A 72 2.55 -19.20 20.11
N GLU A 73 3.46 -20.01 19.61
CA GLU A 73 3.43 -20.45 18.22
C GLU A 73 2.07 -21.10 17.90
N ASN A 74 1.50 -20.77 16.76
CA ASN A 74 0.16 -21.12 16.29
C ASN A 74 -1.03 -20.48 17.05
N ASP A 75 -0.80 -19.55 17.96
CA ASP A 75 -1.86 -18.69 18.46
C ASP A 75 -2.28 -17.68 17.40
N LEU A 76 -3.56 -17.34 17.36
CA LEU A 76 -4.11 -16.27 16.55
C LEU A 76 -4.15 -14.97 17.36
N VAL A 77 -3.60 -13.93 16.81
CA VAL A 77 -3.70 -12.57 17.35
C VAL A 77 -4.76 -11.81 16.58
N MET A 78 -5.75 -11.28 17.29
CA MET A 78 -6.93 -10.62 16.72
C MET A 78 -6.98 -9.15 17.11
N CYS A 79 -7.16 -8.28 16.11
CA CYS A 79 -7.53 -6.87 16.28
C CYS A 79 -9.05 -6.77 16.21
N LEU A 80 -9.72 -6.47 17.33
CA LEU A 80 -11.18 -6.37 17.40
C LEU A 80 -11.68 -4.91 17.50
N PHE A 81 -10.81 -3.94 17.24
CA PHE A 81 -11.11 -2.51 17.31
C PHE A 81 -10.76 -1.82 15.99
N ASP A 82 -11.44 -0.70 15.71
CA ASP A 82 -11.27 0.13 14.51
C ASP A 82 -11.32 -0.72 13.21
N LEU A 83 -12.28 -1.65 13.10
CA LEU A 83 -12.37 -2.64 12.03
C LEU A 83 -12.63 -2.04 10.65
N ASP A 84 -13.10 -0.79 10.58
CA ASP A 84 -13.30 -0.02 9.35
C ASP A 84 -11.99 0.59 8.82
N CYS A 85 -11.05 0.90 9.71
CA CYS A 85 -9.78 1.56 9.41
C CYS A 85 -8.60 0.61 9.49
N SER A 86 -8.71 -0.48 10.28
CA SER A 86 -7.61 -1.41 10.49
C SER A 86 -7.23 -2.10 9.20
N ALA A 87 -5.95 -2.01 8.83
CA ALA A 87 -5.40 -2.73 7.69
C ALA A 87 -5.21 -4.22 7.96
N VAL A 88 -5.29 -4.64 9.24
CA VAL A 88 -5.04 -6.03 9.69
C VAL A 88 -6.02 -6.39 10.78
N PHE A 89 -6.76 -7.47 10.55
CA PHE A 89 -7.72 -7.99 11.50
C PHE A 89 -7.14 -9.13 12.36
N SER A 90 -6.39 -10.05 11.77
CA SER A 90 -5.85 -11.22 12.44
C SER A 90 -4.51 -11.65 11.86
N GLY A 91 -3.81 -12.50 12.60
CA GLY A 91 -2.64 -13.21 12.10
C GLY A 91 -2.28 -14.36 13.04
N ILE A 92 -1.82 -15.47 12.44
CA ILE A 92 -1.24 -16.58 13.17
C ILE A 92 0.21 -16.27 13.55
N SER A 93 0.60 -16.59 14.78
CA SER A 93 1.97 -16.36 15.22
C SER A 93 2.87 -17.54 14.90
N PRO A 94 3.95 -17.34 14.14
CA PRO A 94 5.00 -18.33 13.95
C PRO A 94 6.05 -18.31 15.08
N TYR A 95 5.83 -17.50 16.12
CA TYR A 95 6.79 -17.25 17.19
C TYR A 95 6.13 -17.31 18.56
N ASN A 96 6.92 -17.71 19.57
CA ASN A 96 6.62 -17.39 20.95
C ASN A 96 7.10 -15.98 21.27
N GLY A 97 6.30 -15.20 22.01
CA GLY A 97 6.64 -13.83 22.38
C GLY A 97 5.54 -13.10 23.12
N MET A 98 5.56 -11.80 23.08
CA MET A 98 4.56 -10.95 23.73
C MET A 98 3.95 -9.94 22.76
N ILE A 99 2.68 -9.60 22.98
CA ILE A 99 1.98 -8.60 22.19
C ILE A 99 1.16 -7.66 23.08
N SER A 100 0.85 -6.48 22.54
CA SER A 100 0.07 -5.45 23.24
C SER A 100 -1.28 -5.97 23.76
N PRO A 101 -1.72 -5.54 24.94
CA PRO A 101 -3.02 -5.90 25.54
C PRO A 101 -4.23 -5.39 24.73
N ALA A 102 -4.02 -4.51 23.76
CA ALA A 102 -5.06 -4.05 22.84
C ALA A 102 -5.62 -5.21 21.96
N TYR A 103 -4.78 -6.20 21.64
CA TYR A 103 -5.16 -7.37 20.86
C TYR A 103 -5.79 -8.47 21.72
N ARG A 104 -6.39 -9.46 21.07
CA ARG A 104 -6.83 -10.71 21.71
C ARG A 104 -5.99 -11.86 21.21
N VAL A 105 -5.50 -12.68 22.12
CA VAL A 105 -4.72 -13.88 21.81
C VAL A 105 -5.63 -15.08 21.95
N LEU A 106 -5.79 -15.84 20.87
CA LEU A 106 -6.68 -16.98 20.78
C LEU A 106 -5.88 -18.26 20.48
N SER A 107 -6.00 -19.25 21.36
CA SER A 107 -5.49 -20.60 21.09
C SER A 107 -6.59 -21.46 20.47
N CYS A 108 -6.25 -22.22 19.44
CA CYS A 108 -7.15 -23.16 18.79
C CYS A 108 -7.44 -24.38 19.67
N LYS A 109 -8.71 -24.73 19.81
CA LYS A 109 -9.11 -26.01 20.42
C LYS A 109 -8.84 -27.18 19.47
N LYS A 110 -8.92 -28.41 19.97
CA LYS A 110 -8.65 -29.63 19.21
C LYS A 110 -9.44 -29.82 17.91
N CYS A 111 -10.62 -29.17 17.79
CA CYS A 111 -11.45 -29.23 16.60
C CYS A 111 -11.01 -28.28 15.48
N MET A 112 -10.12 -27.31 15.77
CA MET A 112 -9.74 -26.23 14.87
C MET A 112 -8.27 -26.36 14.46
N GLU A 113 -8.02 -26.31 13.16
CA GLU A 113 -6.68 -26.21 12.58
C GLU A 113 -6.27 -24.73 12.52
N PRO A 114 -5.12 -24.31 13.11
CA PRO A 114 -4.73 -22.92 13.20
C PRO A 114 -4.64 -22.21 11.84
N LYS A 115 -4.03 -22.84 10.83
CA LYS A 115 -3.91 -22.26 9.49
C LYS A 115 -5.26 -22.06 8.79
N TYR A 116 -6.19 -23.01 8.97
CA TYR A 116 -7.54 -22.86 8.44
C TYR A 116 -8.27 -21.68 9.11
N ALA A 117 -8.11 -21.54 10.43
CA ALA A 117 -8.68 -20.41 11.15
C ALA A 117 -8.11 -19.06 10.68
N ASP A 118 -6.81 -19.00 10.41
CA ASP A 118 -6.18 -17.80 9.88
C ASP A 118 -6.76 -17.41 8.51
N TYR A 119 -6.87 -18.35 7.58
CA TYR A 119 -7.53 -18.11 6.28
C TYR A 119 -9.01 -17.72 6.41
N TRP A 120 -9.71 -18.33 7.35
CA TRP A 120 -11.10 -17.95 7.64
C TRP A 120 -11.20 -16.49 8.07
N PHE A 121 -10.35 -16.04 8.97
CA PHE A 121 -10.35 -14.65 9.43
C PHE A 121 -9.82 -13.68 8.40
N GLN A 122 -8.87 -14.06 7.56
CA GLN A 122 -8.47 -13.27 6.40
C GLN A 122 -9.65 -13.04 5.44
N TYR A 123 -10.40 -14.08 5.11
CA TYR A 123 -11.59 -13.98 4.27
C TYR A 123 -12.65 -13.05 4.85
N ILE A 124 -12.86 -13.07 6.16
CA ILE A 124 -13.80 -12.18 6.84
C ILE A 124 -13.28 -10.74 6.83
N SER A 125 -11.99 -10.55 7.06
CA SER A 125 -11.34 -9.24 7.07
C SER A 125 -11.40 -8.56 5.71
N ASP A 126 -11.06 -9.26 4.64
CA ASP A 126 -11.01 -8.73 3.27
C ASP A 126 -12.36 -8.13 2.82
N GLY A 127 -13.45 -8.78 3.15
CA GLY A 127 -14.80 -8.28 2.85
C GLY A 127 -15.38 -7.33 3.90
N ARG A 128 -14.63 -6.94 4.94
CA ARG A 128 -15.14 -6.18 6.10
C ARG A 128 -16.43 -6.77 6.69
N LYS A 129 -16.56 -8.10 6.64
CA LYS A 129 -17.80 -8.82 6.98
C LYS A 129 -18.17 -8.69 8.46
N PHE A 130 -17.19 -8.38 9.32
CA PHE A 130 -17.46 -8.09 10.73
C PHE A 130 -18.19 -6.78 10.97
N ASN A 131 -18.16 -5.84 10.02
CA ASN A 131 -18.90 -4.59 10.18
C ASN A 131 -20.40 -4.80 10.32
N HIS A 132 -20.95 -5.91 9.78
CA HIS A 132 -22.34 -6.29 9.97
C HIS A 132 -22.71 -6.61 11.44
N TYR A 133 -21.71 -6.97 12.23
CA TYR A 133 -21.89 -7.34 13.64
C TYR A 133 -21.44 -6.27 14.63
N ALA A 134 -20.62 -5.31 14.17
CA ALA A 134 -20.14 -4.20 15.00
C ALA A 134 -21.20 -3.09 15.07
N LYS A 135 -21.67 -2.78 16.29
CA LYS A 135 -22.81 -1.88 16.52
C LYS A 135 -22.41 -0.44 16.87
N ASN A 136 -21.14 -0.13 16.96
CA ASN A 136 -20.64 1.18 17.37
C ASN A 136 -19.97 1.95 16.23
N ILE A 137 -19.79 3.26 16.40
CA ILE A 137 -19.22 4.20 15.41
C ILE A 137 -17.78 3.81 14.99
N ARG A 138 -17.04 3.11 15.85
CA ARG A 138 -15.66 2.67 15.60
C ARG A 138 -15.56 1.22 15.14
N TYR A 139 -16.69 0.58 14.81
CA TYR A 139 -16.71 -0.82 14.40
C TYR A 139 -15.80 -1.70 15.30
N THR A 140 -16.00 -1.59 16.61
CA THR A 140 -15.27 -2.38 17.61
C THR A 140 -16.16 -3.51 18.10
N LEU A 141 -15.60 -4.73 18.18
CA LEU A 141 -16.27 -5.89 18.75
C LEU A 141 -15.72 -6.17 20.14
N SER A 142 -16.59 -6.33 21.11
CA SER A 142 -16.22 -6.95 22.38
C SER A 142 -15.82 -8.41 22.15
N TYR A 143 -15.08 -9.00 23.10
CA TYR A 143 -14.76 -10.43 23.00
C TYR A 143 -16.03 -11.29 23.09
N GLU A 144 -17.02 -10.88 23.85
CA GLU A 144 -18.32 -11.54 24.01
C GLU A 144 -19.07 -11.60 22.66
N GLU A 145 -19.14 -10.48 21.96
CA GLU A 145 -19.74 -10.40 20.61
C GLU A 145 -18.96 -11.26 19.62
N PHE A 146 -17.63 -11.12 19.57
CA PHE A 146 -16.76 -11.96 18.72
C PHE A 146 -16.96 -13.44 19.02
N SER A 147 -17.01 -13.83 20.30
CA SER A 147 -17.14 -15.23 20.73
C SER A 147 -18.46 -15.87 20.31
N ALA A 148 -19.50 -15.07 20.10
CA ALA A 148 -20.81 -15.52 19.66
C ALA A 148 -20.95 -15.66 18.13
N LEU A 149 -20.02 -15.08 17.35
CA LEU A 149 -20.07 -15.10 15.89
C LEU A 149 -19.96 -16.53 15.33
N PRO A 150 -20.65 -16.78 14.22
CA PRO A 150 -20.64 -18.07 13.55
C PRO A 150 -19.30 -18.33 12.85
N LEU A 151 -18.90 -19.58 12.80
CA LEU A 151 -17.68 -20.10 12.19
C LEU A 151 -18.01 -21.39 11.45
N LEU A 152 -17.55 -21.53 10.21
CA LEU A 152 -17.63 -22.79 9.47
C LEU A 152 -16.60 -23.79 9.97
N LEU A 153 -17.04 -25.01 10.22
CA LEU A 153 -16.18 -26.07 10.75
C LEU A 153 -16.30 -27.33 9.89
N PRO A 154 -15.45 -27.47 8.86
CA PRO A 154 -15.20 -28.75 8.18
C PRO A 154 -14.61 -29.80 9.15
N GLU A 155 -14.55 -31.05 8.72
CA GLU A 155 -13.72 -32.04 9.42
C GLU A 155 -12.24 -31.59 9.47
N ARG A 156 -11.52 -31.95 10.54
CA ARG A 156 -10.14 -31.48 10.75
C ARG A 156 -9.18 -31.81 9.60
N ASN A 157 -9.34 -32.99 9.00
CA ASN A 157 -8.53 -33.38 7.84
C ASN A 157 -8.83 -32.51 6.61
N GLU A 158 -10.08 -32.10 6.45
CA GLU A 158 -10.46 -31.19 5.39
C GLU A 158 -9.97 -29.78 5.64
N GLN A 159 -10.03 -29.28 6.88
CA GLN A 159 -9.42 -28.00 7.25
C GLN A 159 -7.93 -27.95 6.86
N ARG A 160 -7.17 -29.02 7.13
CA ARG A 160 -5.76 -29.13 6.73
C ARG A 160 -5.60 -29.10 5.22
N ARG A 161 -6.39 -29.90 4.49
CA ARG A 161 -6.34 -29.92 3.02
C ARG A 161 -6.64 -28.56 2.41
N ILE A 162 -7.62 -27.83 2.97
CA ILE A 162 -7.95 -26.47 2.56
C ILE A 162 -6.77 -25.53 2.83
N ALA A 163 -6.20 -25.55 4.03
CA ALA A 163 -5.07 -24.74 4.40
C ALA A 163 -3.85 -25.00 3.51
N ASP A 164 -3.48 -26.27 3.32
CA ASP A 164 -2.35 -26.67 2.47
C ASP A 164 -2.56 -26.30 1.00
N TYR A 165 -3.80 -26.38 0.51
CA TYR A 165 -4.14 -25.92 -0.83
C TYR A 165 -3.95 -24.40 -0.97
N LEU A 166 -4.45 -23.63 0.00
CA LEU A 166 -4.34 -22.18 0.01
C LEU A 166 -2.88 -21.74 0.18
N ASP A 167 -2.11 -22.35 1.08
CA ASP A 167 -0.68 -22.07 1.25
C ASP A 167 0.07 -22.20 -0.09
N ARG A 168 -0.16 -23.30 -0.82
CA ARG A 168 0.47 -23.52 -2.12
C ARG A 168 0.02 -22.50 -3.16
N LYS A 169 -1.28 -22.19 -3.23
CA LYS A 169 -1.82 -21.27 -4.21
C LYS A 169 -1.38 -19.82 -3.94
N CYS A 170 -1.47 -19.39 -2.70
CA CYS A 170 -1.01 -18.05 -2.31
C CYS A 170 0.50 -17.89 -2.57
N SER A 171 1.33 -18.87 -2.18
CA SER A 171 2.76 -18.83 -2.45
C SER A 171 3.10 -18.79 -3.96
N GLN A 172 2.33 -19.51 -4.80
CA GLN A 172 2.49 -19.42 -6.25
C GLN A 172 2.14 -18.03 -6.78
N ILE A 173 1.02 -17.47 -6.30
CA ILE A 173 0.57 -16.12 -6.68
C ILE A 173 1.61 -15.07 -6.24
N ASP A 174 2.09 -15.12 -5.00
CA ASP A 174 3.10 -14.21 -4.48
C ASP A 174 4.41 -14.28 -5.29
N THR A 175 4.81 -15.49 -5.69
CA THR A 175 5.97 -15.69 -6.55
C THR A 175 5.78 -15.04 -7.92
N ILE A 176 4.59 -15.14 -8.50
CA ILE A 176 4.26 -14.50 -9.78
C ILE A 176 4.28 -12.98 -9.63
N ILE A 177 3.66 -12.45 -8.58
CA ILE A 177 3.65 -11.01 -8.29
C ILE A 177 5.08 -10.48 -8.18
N ALA A 178 5.94 -11.15 -7.40
CA ALA A 178 7.33 -10.74 -7.23
C ALA A 178 8.11 -10.73 -8.56
N ARG A 179 7.94 -11.77 -9.40
CA ARG A 179 8.55 -11.84 -10.72
C ARG A 179 8.06 -10.73 -11.66
N GLN A 180 6.76 -10.46 -11.66
CA GLN A 180 6.20 -9.39 -12.50
C GLN A 180 6.71 -8.02 -12.06
N GLN A 181 6.85 -7.78 -10.77
CA GLN A 181 7.44 -6.55 -10.27
C GLN A 181 8.89 -6.38 -10.72
N GLU A 182 9.70 -7.45 -10.68
CA GLU A 182 11.07 -7.43 -11.21
C GLU A 182 11.11 -7.12 -12.72
N VAL A 183 10.20 -7.72 -13.50
CA VAL A 183 10.07 -7.45 -14.94
C VAL A 183 9.73 -5.97 -15.18
N ILE A 184 8.79 -5.41 -14.41
CA ILE A 184 8.43 -3.99 -14.52
C ILE A 184 9.65 -3.09 -14.28
N GLU A 185 10.44 -3.36 -13.25
CA GLU A 185 11.64 -2.55 -12.96
C GLU A 185 12.70 -2.69 -14.07
N LYS A 186 12.93 -3.89 -14.59
CA LYS A 186 13.83 -4.11 -15.73
C LYS A 186 13.36 -3.37 -16.99
N LEU A 187 12.06 -3.38 -17.26
CA LEU A 187 11.48 -2.66 -18.43
C LEU A 187 11.61 -1.14 -18.28
N LYS A 188 11.44 -0.61 -17.06
CA LYS A 188 11.68 0.82 -16.78
C LYS A 188 13.15 1.19 -17.04
N ALA A 189 14.08 0.40 -16.52
CA ALA A 189 15.51 0.61 -16.73
C ALA A 189 15.88 0.51 -18.22
N TYR A 190 15.38 -0.49 -18.92
CA TYR A 190 15.59 -0.67 -20.37
C TYR A 190 15.03 0.49 -21.18
N LYS A 191 13.81 0.94 -20.86
CA LYS A 191 13.23 2.14 -21.50
C LYS A 191 14.14 3.35 -21.35
N LEU A 192 14.65 3.59 -20.14
CA LEU A 192 15.57 4.71 -19.89
C LEU A 192 16.88 4.55 -20.67
N SER A 193 17.45 3.34 -20.73
CA SER A 193 18.67 3.04 -21.50
C SER A 193 18.48 3.33 -22.98
N VAL A 194 17.40 2.84 -23.57
CA VAL A 194 17.07 3.08 -25.00
C VAL A 194 16.92 4.56 -25.29
N ILE A 195 16.21 5.30 -24.43
CA ILE A 195 16.05 6.75 -24.59
C ILE A 195 17.41 7.44 -24.51
N THR A 196 18.20 7.12 -23.48
CA THR A 196 19.53 7.72 -23.26
C THR A 196 20.43 7.46 -24.45
N GLU A 197 20.49 6.22 -24.93
CA GLU A 197 21.32 5.86 -26.08
C GLU A 197 20.88 6.61 -27.35
N ALA A 198 19.59 6.63 -27.66
CA ALA A 198 19.07 7.31 -28.85
C ALA A 198 19.34 8.83 -28.82
N VAL A 199 19.19 9.50 -27.64
CA VAL A 199 19.36 10.96 -27.54
C VAL A 199 20.82 11.41 -27.31
N THR A 200 21.74 10.49 -27.00
CA THR A 200 23.16 10.82 -26.83
C THR A 200 24.05 10.27 -27.92
N LYS A 201 23.72 9.08 -28.46
CA LYS A 201 24.54 8.40 -29.50
C LYS A 201 23.90 8.37 -30.88
N GLY A 202 22.63 8.77 -30.99
CA GLY A 202 21.89 8.71 -32.24
C GLY A 202 21.41 7.30 -32.59
N LEU A 203 20.91 7.14 -33.82
CA LEU A 203 20.34 5.86 -34.30
C LEU A 203 21.28 5.09 -35.22
N ASN A 204 22.36 5.72 -35.70
CA ASN A 204 23.32 5.09 -36.58
C ASN A 204 24.57 4.70 -35.81
N PRO A 205 24.87 3.40 -35.59
CA PRO A 205 26.01 2.94 -34.84
C PRO A 205 27.35 3.16 -35.53
N ASP A 206 27.35 3.38 -36.84
CA ASP A 206 28.58 3.50 -37.69
C ASP A 206 29.14 4.93 -37.71
N VAL A 207 28.48 5.88 -37.05
CA VAL A 207 28.96 7.27 -37.00
C VAL A 207 30.14 7.40 -36.05
N PRO A 208 31.27 7.99 -36.49
CA PRO A 208 32.38 8.26 -35.59
C PRO A 208 31.96 9.13 -34.41
N MET A 209 32.32 8.74 -33.20
CA MET A 209 32.00 9.45 -31.96
C MET A 209 33.09 10.50 -31.63
N LYS A 210 32.70 11.54 -30.89
CA LYS A 210 33.60 12.55 -30.33
C LYS A 210 33.19 12.90 -28.90
N ASP A 211 34.15 13.32 -28.10
CA ASP A 211 33.91 13.83 -26.74
C ASP A 211 32.99 15.08 -26.80
N SER A 212 31.88 15.02 -26.09
CA SER A 212 30.93 16.14 -25.96
C SER A 212 31.50 17.30 -25.11
N ARG A 213 32.56 17.06 -24.33
CA ARG A 213 33.08 17.94 -23.26
C ARG A 213 32.00 18.28 -22.21
N VAL A 214 31.08 17.35 -21.97
CA VAL A 214 30.08 17.39 -20.91
C VAL A 214 30.14 16.07 -20.17
N GLU A 215 30.65 16.08 -18.94
CA GLU A 215 31.01 14.88 -18.17
C GLU A 215 29.87 13.84 -18.11
N TRP A 216 28.66 14.27 -17.84
CA TRP A 216 27.50 13.36 -17.73
C TRP A 216 26.91 12.89 -19.07
N ILE A 217 27.33 13.45 -20.20
CA ILE A 217 26.92 13.01 -21.54
C ILE A 217 27.96 12.02 -22.13
N GLY A 218 29.27 12.30 -21.94
CA GLY A 218 30.35 11.56 -22.51
C GLY A 218 30.50 11.81 -24.02
N GLU A 219 30.54 10.73 -24.83
CA GLU A 219 30.69 10.80 -26.28
C GLU A 219 29.35 11.00 -26.99
N VAL A 220 29.40 11.76 -28.08
CA VAL A 220 28.27 12.04 -28.99
C VAL A 220 28.70 11.83 -30.46
N PRO A 221 27.76 11.63 -31.40
CA PRO A 221 28.08 11.56 -32.83
C PRO A 221 28.90 12.74 -33.32
N GLY A 222 29.92 12.47 -34.11
CA GLY A 222 30.87 13.48 -34.59
C GLY A 222 30.26 14.62 -35.39
N ASN A 223 29.13 14.37 -36.05
CA ASN A 223 28.36 15.35 -36.81
C ASN A 223 27.41 16.20 -35.91
N TRP A 224 27.25 15.89 -34.64
CA TRP A 224 26.41 16.67 -33.75
C TRP A 224 27.10 17.94 -33.24
N THR A 225 26.33 19.01 -33.09
CA THR A 225 26.81 20.29 -32.59
C THR A 225 26.17 20.61 -31.25
N LYS A 226 27.01 20.96 -30.27
CA LYS A 226 26.54 21.43 -28.96
C LYS A 226 26.10 22.89 -29.07
N VAL A 227 24.87 23.18 -28.67
CA VAL A 227 24.32 24.51 -28.63
C VAL A 227 23.78 24.85 -27.24
N LYS A 228 23.76 26.13 -26.88
CA LYS A 228 23.12 26.58 -25.64
C LYS A 228 21.61 26.63 -25.85
N LEU A 229 20.81 26.16 -24.88
CA LEU A 229 19.34 26.19 -24.97
C LEU A 229 18.82 27.60 -25.28
N LYS A 230 19.39 28.65 -24.69
CA LYS A 230 19.00 30.05 -24.98
C LYS A 230 19.08 30.46 -26.47
N ASN A 231 19.81 29.72 -27.28
CA ASN A 231 19.99 30.02 -28.71
C ASN A 231 18.93 29.31 -29.58
N ILE A 232 18.20 28.34 -29.02
CA ILE A 232 17.20 27.51 -29.75
C ILE A 232 15.82 27.52 -29.07
N CYS A 233 15.72 28.03 -27.85
CA CYS A 233 14.46 28.12 -27.11
C CYS A 233 14.25 29.50 -26.54
N GLN A 234 13.01 29.96 -26.51
CA GLN A 234 12.58 31.11 -25.75
C GLN A 234 12.13 30.66 -24.35
N PHE A 235 12.65 31.29 -23.30
CA PHE A 235 12.26 30.97 -21.93
C PHE A 235 11.27 32.00 -21.43
N ILE A 236 10.10 31.54 -20.94
CA ILE A 236 9.08 32.39 -20.36
C ILE A 236 8.75 31.86 -18.97
N ASN A 237 8.82 32.67 -17.95
CA ASN A 237 8.45 32.29 -16.60
C ASN A 237 6.94 32.32 -16.41
N GLY A 238 6.43 31.42 -15.55
CA GLY A 238 5.08 31.55 -15.02
C GLY A 238 4.95 32.80 -14.15
N ASP A 239 3.75 33.36 -14.07
CA ASP A 239 3.47 34.54 -13.22
C ASP A 239 3.44 34.10 -11.74
N ARG A 240 4.22 34.82 -10.93
CA ARG A 240 4.27 34.68 -9.46
C ARG A 240 4.15 36.05 -8.77
N SER A 241 3.66 37.04 -9.50
CA SER A 241 3.41 38.37 -8.98
C SER A 241 2.25 38.37 -7.98
N SER A 242 1.94 39.55 -7.45
CA SER A 242 0.74 39.82 -6.65
C SER A 242 -0.57 39.51 -7.41
N ASN A 243 -0.49 39.35 -8.72
CA ASN A 243 -1.60 38.99 -9.60
C ASN A 243 -1.81 37.46 -9.75
N TYR A 244 -1.10 36.62 -8.96
CA TYR A 244 -1.34 35.18 -8.92
C TYR A 244 -2.77 34.88 -8.44
N PRO A 245 -3.52 33.97 -9.06
CA PRO A 245 -4.92 33.69 -8.68
C PRO A 245 -5.10 33.31 -7.22
N SER A 246 -5.96 34.03 -6.53
CA SER A 246 -6.42 33.68 -5.19
C SER A 246 -7.47 32.54 -5.24
N PRO A 247 -7.75 31.86 -4.14
CA PRO A 247 -8.74 30.76 -4.12
C PRO A 247 -10.12 31.13 -4.69
N ASN A 248 -10.54 32.39 -4.53
CA ASN A 248 -11.86 32.88 -4.97
C ASN A 248 -11.91 33.25 -6.46
N GLU A 249 -10.77 33.24 -7.15
CA GLU A 249 -10.68 33.60 -8.58
C GLU A 249 -10.65 32.36 -9.48
N TYR A 250 -10.74 31.16 -8.88
CA TYR A 250 -10.94 29.94 -9.64
C TYR A 250 -12.41 29.72 -9.96
N VAL A 251 -12.66 29.19 -11.16
CA VAL A 251 -14.02 28.98 -11.71
C VAL A 251 -14.14 27.54 -12.24
N ASP A 252 -15.36 27.02 -12.28
CA ASP A 252 -15.62 25.68 -12.82
C ASP A 252 -15.44 25.62 -14.34
N ASN A 253 -15.80 26.72 -15.04
CA ASN A 253 -15.68 26.82 -16.49
C ASN A 253 -14.79 28.01 -16.86
N GLY A 254 -13.62 27.73 -17.46
CA GLY A 254 -12.67 28.79 -17.79
C GLY A 254 -11.42 28.25 -18.49
N ILE A 255 -10.36 29.07 -18.51
CA ILE A 255 -9.06 28.71 -19.09
C ILE A 255 -8.29 27.88 -18.07
N PRO A 256 -7.73 26.71 -18.47
CA PRO A 256 -6.91 25.90 -17.57
C PRO A 256 -5.71 26.68 -17.04
N PHE A 257 -5.54 26.64 -15.72
CA PHE A 257 -4.40 27.22 -15.01
C PHE A 257 -3.50 26.09 -14.53
N LEU A 258 -2.34 25.93 -15.17
CA LEU A 258 -1.47 24.79 -14.98
C LEU A 258 -0.49 25.02 -13.85
N GLY A 259 -0.38 24.03 -12.97
CA GLY A 259 0.61 23.93 -11.90
C GLY A 259 1.50 22.70 -12.08
N ALA A 260 2.39 22.46 -11.11
CA ALA A 260 3.25 21.27 -11.09
C ALA A 260 2.46 19.94 -10.96
N ASP A 261 1.24 19.99 -10.47
CA ASP A 261 0.27 18.90 -10.39
C ASP A 261 -0.29 18.49 -11.76
N SER A 262 -0.31 19.43 -12.72
CA SER A 262 -0.73 19.15 -14.09
C SER A 262 0.35 18.44 -14.93
N LEU A 263 1.57 18.28 -14.41
CA LEU A 263 2.67 17.57 -15.08
C LEU A 263 2.67 16.09 -14.68
N CYS A 264 1.89 15.29 -15.40
CA CYS A 264 1.69 13.87 -15.16
C CYS A 264 2.31 13.03 -16.28
N GLY A 265 3.63 12.76 -16.18
CA GLY A 265 4.37 12.00 -17.19
C GLY A 265 4.78 12.84 -18.39
N ARG A 266 4.65 12.30 -19.62
CA ARG A 266 5.15 12.95 -20.83
C ARG A 266 4.29 14.12 -21.33
N TYR A 267 3.04 14.18 -20.94
CA TYR A 267 2.08 15.19 -21.40
C TYR A 267 1.42 15.88 -20.22
N VAL A 268 1.03 17.12 -20.45
CA VAL A 268 0.30 17.91 -19.47
C VAL A 268 -1.15 17.40 -19.39
N ASP A 269 -1.60 17.10 -18.19
CA ASP A 269 -3.00 16.79 -17.92
C ASP A 269 -3.75 18.06 -17.53
N VAL A 270 -4.65 18.49 -18.39
CA VAL A 270 -5.49 19.67 -18.18
C VAL A 270 -6.83 19.33 -17.51
N THR A 271 -7.18 18.05 -17.40
CA THR A 271 -8.52 17.62 -16.95
C THR A 271 -8.77 17.97 -15.49
N GLN A 272 -7.75 17.87 -14.66
CA GLN A 272 -7.79 18.15 -13.23
C GLN A 272 -7.26 19.56 -12.88
N SER A 273 -6.89 20.38 -13.89
CA SER A 273 -6.36 21.70 -13.64
C SER A 273 -7.44 22.65 -13.12
N LYS A 274 -7.04 23.54 -12.21
CA LYS A 274 -7.86 24.69 -11.84
C LYS A 274 -8.11 25.56 -13.07
N LYS A 275 -9.21 26.29 -13.11
CA LYS A 275 -9.52 27.17 -14.23
C LYS A 275 -9.70 28.59 -13.76
N ILE A 276 -9.34 29.55 -14.61
CA ILE A 276 -9.47 30.99 -14.36
C ILE A 276 -10.33 31.66 -15.43
N THR A 277 -10.85 32.85 -15.14
CA THR A 277 -11.63 33.61 -16.10
C THR A 277 -10.74 34.17 -17.23
N LYS A 278 -11.36 34.59 -18.36
CA LYS A 278 -10.65 35.23 -19.47
C LYS A 278 -10.01 36.52 -19.05
N GLU A 279 -10.67 37.32 -18.21
CA GLU A 279 -10.19 38.60 -17.68
C GLU A 279 -8.93 38.37 -16.86
N LYS A 280 -8.95 37.36 -15.95
CA LYS A 280 -7.78 37.00 -15.15
C LYS A 280 -6.63 36.53 -16.03
N TYR A 281 -6.91 35.65 -17.00
CA TYR A 281 -5.91 35.19 -17.97
C TYR A 281 -5.23 36.37 -18.71
N HIS A 282 -5.98 37.39 -19.13
CA HIS A 282 -5.41 38.54 -19.82
C HIS A 282 -4.61 39.48 -18.90
N SER A 283 -5.02 39.58 -17.63
CA SER A 283 -4.33 40.43 -16.65
C SER A 283 -3.01 39.85 -16.15
N MET A 284 -2.82 38.55 -16.25
CA MET A 284 -1.58 37.87 -15.83
C MET A 284 -0.44 38.09 -16.84
N GLY A 285 0.75 38.39 -16.32
CA GLY A 285 1.96 38.66 -17.14
C GLY A 285 2.77 37.42 -17.51
N GLY A 286 2.45 36.26 -16.94
CA GLY A 286 3.21 35.04 -17.14
C GLY A 286 3.02 34.33 -18.48
N ALA A 287 3.63 33.17 -18.63
CA ALA A 287 3.59 32.38 -19.86
C ALA A 287 2.15 32.04 -20.29
N LYS A 288 1.85 32.34 -21.53
CA LYS A 288 0.64 31.91 -22.25
C LYS A 288 1.00 30.66 -23.04
N ILE A 289 0.71 29.49 -22.43
CA ILE A 289 1.15 28.19 -22.93
C ILE A 289 0.46 27.83 -24.26
N GLN A 290 1.21 27.37 -25.21
CA GLN A 290 0.76 26.91 -26.52
C GLN A 290 1.06 25.42 -26.72
N LYS A 291 0.43 24.84 -27.72
CA LYS A 291 0.72 23.45 -28.12
C LYS A 291 2.19 23.33 -28.52
N TRP A 292 2.86 22.31 -27.99
CA TRP A 292 4.28 22.01 -28.17
C TRP A 292 5.25 22.82 -27.27
N ASP A 293 4.75 23.66 -26.38
CA ASP A 293 5.60 24.23 -25.35
C ASP A 293 6.05 23.14 -24.37
N ILE A 294 7.29 23.25 -23.91
CA ILE A 294 7.85 22.38 -22.89
C ILE A 294 7.74 23.07 -21.53
N LEU A 295 6.98 22.48 -20.62
CA LEU A 295 6.87 22.97 -19.26
C LEU A 295 7.92 22.28 -18.38
N TYR A 296 8.60 23.07 -17.55
CA TYR A 296 9.63 22.56 -16.65
C TYR A 296 9.50 23.17 -15.26
N THR A 297 9.48 22.32 -14.23
CA THR A 297 9.38 22.77 -12.83
C THR A 297 10.75 23.12 -12.27
N LEU A 298 10.96 24.38 -11.93
CA LEU A 298 12.24 24.91 -11.41
C LEU A 298 12.33 24.94 -9.88
N ARG A 299 11.22 24.75 -9.15
CA ARG A 299 11.18 24.92 -7.69
C ARG A 299 10.24 23.91 -7.03
N GLY A 300 10.49 23.62 -5.73
CA GLY A 300 9.68 22.74 -4.90
C GLY A 300 10.09 21.28 -4.98
N SER A 301 9.33 20.41 -4.32
CA SER A 301 9.55 18.96 -4.27
C SER A 301 9.42 18.25 -5.63
N THR A 302 8.90 18.96 -6.63
CA THR A 302 8.67 18.46 -8.00
C THR A 302 9.69 19.01 -9.00
N ILE A 303 10.83 19.52 -8.52
CA ILE A 303 11.89 20.05 -9.39
C ILE A 303 12.32 18.99 -10.42
N GLY A 304 12.48 19.39 -11.69
CA GLY A 304 12.83 18.47 -12.78
C GLY A 304 11.64 17.76 -13.43
N LYS A 305 10.42 17.91 -12.93
CA LYS A 305 9.22 17.46 -13.68
C LYS A 305 9.08 18.28 -14.98
N ASN A 306 8.87 17.56 -16.06
CA ASN A 306 8.63 18.09 -17.40
C ASN A 306 7.59 17.24 -18.13
#